data_252df33f2b5131d3323e2d3411e02e16
#
_entry.id   252df33f2b5131d3323e2d3411e02e16
#
_cell.length_a   1.000
_cell.length_b   1.000
_cell.length_c   1.000
_cell.angle_alpha   90.00
_cell.angle_beta   90.00
_cell.angle_gamma   90.00
#
_symmetry.space_group_name_H-M   'P 1'
#
loop_
_entity.id
_entity.type
_entity.pdbx_description
1 polymer ?
#
loop_
_entity_poly.entity_id
_entity_poly.type
_entity_poly.pdbx_seq_one_letter_code
_entity_poly.pdbx_strand_id
1 'polypeptide(L)'
;EAPFFSENAIRAAGKSHGVILFDCITMFLSNDMLQYPEDEQERDSFVLHVEERIGALIQAAQEVEATTIFVTNEVGAGIVPEHRLGRLYRDMAGLANQQIARSAAEVYLVTCGIPVNIKKLAEDI
;
A
#
# COMPACT_ATOMS: atom_id res chain seq x y z
N GLU A 1 2.27 9.74 14.36
CA GLU A 1 2.83 8.64 13.57
C GLU A 1 2.28 7.30 14.06
N ALA A 2 1.94 6.42 13.12
CA ALA A 2 1.38 5.11 13.42
C ALA A 2 2.00 4.05 12.48
N PRO A 3 3.30 3.72 12.67
CA PRO A 3 4.01 2.80 11.78
C PRO A 3 3.49 1.35 11.87
N PHE A 4 2.82 1.02 12.99
CA PHE A 4 2.23 -0.28 13.22
C PHE A 4 0.76 -0.12 13.61
N PHE A 5 -0.09 -1.08 13.26
CA PHE A 5 -1.54 -1.00 13.50
C PHE A 5 -2.18 0.27 12.91
N SER A 6 -1.73 0.66 11.73
CA SER A 6 -2.19 1.87 11.04
C SER A 6 -3.69 1.84 10.73
N GLU A 7 -4.29 0.65 10.62
CA GLU A 7 -5.74 0.46 10.50
C GLU A 7 -6.50 1.08 11.68
N ASN A 8 -5.96 0.97 12.89
CA ASN A 8 -6.58 1.58 14.08
C ASN A 8 -6.46 3.12 14.05
N ALA A 9 -5.36 3.64 13.51
CA ALA A 9 -5.19 5.07 13.31
C ALA A 9 -6.18 5.62 12.27
N ILE A 10 -6.45 4.88 11.20
CA ILE A 10 -7.47 5.24 10.20
C ILE A 10 -8.85 5.31 10.85
N ARG A 11 -9.23 4.29 11.61
CA ARG A 11 -10.52 4.26 12.32
C ARG A 11 -10.67 5.41 13.31
N ALA A 12 -9.62 5.70 14.08
CA ALA A 12 -9.61 6.80 15.05
C ALA A 12 -9.74 8.17 14.34
N ALA A 13 -8.97 8.40 13.30
CA ALA A 13 -9.01 9.64 12.53
C ALA A 13 -10.36 9.83 11.83
N GLY A 14 -10.97 8.77 11.33
CA GLY A 14 -12.26 8.79 10.66
C GLY A 14 -13.42 9.25 11.54
N LYS A 15 -13.26 9.23 12.86
CA LYS A 15 -14.30 9.74 13.79
C LYS A 15 -14.42 11.26 13.82
N SER A 16 -13.38 11.99 13.42
CA SER A 16 -13.30 13.44 13.58
C SER A 16 -12.81 14.20 12.34
N HIS A 17 -12.39 13.51 11.31
CA HIS A 17 -11.85 14.11 10.09
C HIS A 17 -12.57 13.61 8.84
N GLY A 18 -12.75 14.49 7.87
CA GLY A 18 -13.39 14.16 6.58
C GLY A 18 -12.41 13.60 5.54
N VAL A 19 -11.11 13.81 5.73
CA VAL A 19 -10.05 13.32 4.83
C VAL A 19 -8.91 12.77 5.67
N ILE A 20 -8.42 11.60 5.28
CA ILE A 20 -7.26 10.93 5.88
C ILE A 20 -6.21 10.75 4.79
N LEU A 21 -5.01 11.28 5.01
CA LEU A 21 -3.86 11.05 4.15
C LEU A 21 -2.96 9.99 4.78
N PHE A 22 -2.81 8.86 4.11
CA PHE A 22 -1.89 7.79 4.49
C PHE A 22 -0.61 7.89 3.65
N ASP A 23 0.43 8.42 4.22
CA ASP A 23 1.72 8.61 3.55
C ASP A 23 2.82 7.86 4.32
N CYS A 24 3.31 6.74 3.82
CA CYS A 24 2.97 6.10 2.54
C CYS A 24 2.98 4.56 2.70
N ILE A 25 2.39 3.87 1.74
CA ILE A 25 2.33 2.40 1.72
C ILE A 25 3.73 1.78 1.65
N THR A 26 4.64 2.37 0.88
CA THR A 26 6.02 1.86 0.76
C THR A 26 6.78 1.90 2.08
N MET A 27 6.63 2.94 2.87
CA MET A 27 7.22 3.02 4.22
C MET A 27 6.55 2.04 5.18
N PHE A 28 5.23 1.89 5.11
CA PHE A 28 4.49 0.91 5.90
C PHE A 28 5.00 -0.51 5.65
N LEU A 29 5.15 -0.90 4.39
CA LEU A 29 5.69 -2.22 4.01
C LEU A 29 7.15 -2.40 4.45
N SER A 30 7.97 -1.37 4.30
CA SER A 30 9.37 -1.42 4.74
C SER A 30 9.48 -1.66 6.25
N ASN A 31 8.68 -0.96 7.04
CA ASN A 31 8.65 -1.15 8.49
C ASN A 31 8.15 -2.54 8.87
N ASP A 32 7.14 -3.03 8.17
CA ASP A 32 6.56 -4.35 8.40
C ASP A 32 7.58 -5.47 8.07
N MET A 33 8.28 -5.36 6.93
CA MET A 33 9.32 -6.31 6.53
C MET A 33 10.49 -6.38 7.51
N LEU A 34 10.92 -5.25 8.06
CA LEU A 34 12.05 -5.21 9.00
C LEU A 34 11.73 -5.89 10.34
N GLN A 35 10.45 -6.08 10.67
CA GLN A 35 10.03 -6.81 11.86
C GLN A 35 9.89 -8.31 11.65
N TYR A 36 9.83 -8.75 10.41
CA TYR A 36 9.72 -10.17 10.10
C TYR A 36 11.08 -10.84 10.21
N PRO A 37 11.23 -11.97 10.95
CA PRO A 37 12.48 -12.70 11.03
C PRO A 37 12.98 -13.13 9.64
N GLU A 38 14.29 -13.06 9.40
CA GLU A 38 14.89 -13.40 8.09
C GLU A 38 14.56 -14.83 7.63
N ASP A 39 14.48 -15.77 8.56
CA ASP A 39 14.14 -17.17 8.32
C ASP A 39 12.66 -17.38 7.94
N GLU A 40 11.78 -16.45 8.29
CA GLU A 40 10.36 -16.47 7.95
C GLU A 40 10.04 -15.63 6.69
N GLN A 41 11.02 -14.97 6.11
CA GLN A 41 10.88 -14.17 4.88
C GLN A 41 10.88 -15.04 3.62
N GLU A 42 10.20 -16.16 3.66
CA GLU A 42 9.89 -16.91 2.45
C GLU A 42 8.79 -16.19 1.67
N ARG A 43 8.97 -16.16 0.34
CA ARG A 43 8.10 -15.39 -0.55
C ARG A 43 6.61 -15.67 -0.34
N ASP A 44 6.23 -16.94 -0.27
CA ASP A 44 4.82 -17.34 -0.18
C ASP A 44 4.18 -16.96 1.15
N SER A 45 4.89 -17.15 2.25
CA SER A 45 4.45 -16.71 3.59
C SER A 45 4.33 -15.20 3.66
N PHE A 46 5.27 -14.50 3.05
CA PHE A 46 5.29 -13.05 3.06
C PHE A 46 4.18 -12.44 2.21
N VAL A 47 3.84 -13.05 1.07
CA VAL A 47 2.69 -12.66 0.24
C VAL A 47 1.40 -12.65 1.07
N LEU A 48 1.12 -13.76 1.76
CA LEU A 48 -0.08 -13.88 2.60
C LEU A 48 -0.11 -12.83 3.71
N HIS A 49 1.04 -12.60 4.36
CA HIS A 49 1.16 -11.59 5.39
C HIS A 49 0.87 -10.18 4.86
N VAL A 50 1.46 -9.80 3.72
CA VAL A 50 1.23 -8.50 3.10
C VAL A 50 -0.22 -8.33 2.66
N GLU A 51 -0.81 -9.35 2.04
CA GLU A 51 -2.23 -9.34 1.63
C GLU A 51 -3.15 -9.10 2.83
N GLU A 52 -2.89 -9.74 3.96
CA GLU A 52 -3.64 -9.56 5.19
C GLU A 52 -3.48 -8.15 5.76
N ARG A 53 -2.25 -7.65 5.83
CA ARG A 53 -1.95 -6.32 6.34
C ARG A 53 -2.58 -5.21 5.50
N ILE A 54 -2.47 -5.31 4.19
CA ILE A 54 -3.08 -4.34 3.26
C ILE A 54 -4.61 -4.47 3.27
N GLY A 55 -5.13 -5.70 3.35
CA GLY A 55 -6.57 -5.93 3.52
C GLY A 55 -7.14 -5.24 4.75
N ALA A 56 -6.42 -5.26 5.88
CA ALA A 56 -6.83 -4.56 7.09
C ALA A 56 -6.88 -3.03 6.92
N LEU A 57 -5.92 -2.43 6.19
CA LEU A 57 -5.94 -1.00 5.88
C LEU A 57 -7.13 -0.63 4.98
N ILE A 58 -7.38 -1.43 3.94
CA ILE A 58 -8.50 -1.22 3.03
C ILE A 58 -9.83 -1.31 3.79
N GLN A 59 -9.98 -2.32 4.62
CA GLN A 59 -11.20 -2.50 5.43
C GLN A 59 -11.42 -1.30 6.35
N ALA A 60 -10.40 -0.84 7.05
CA ALA A 60 -10.51 0.34 7.91
C ALA A 60 -10.91 1.59 7.12
N ALA A 61 -10.35 1.79 5.92
CA ALA A 61 -10.70 2.89 5.05
C ALA A 61 -12.16 2.82 4.56
N GLN A 62 -12.67 1.61 4.32
CA GLN A 62 -14.07 1.41 3.90
C GLN A 62 -15.09 1.57 5.03
N GLU A 63 -14.68 1.33 6.27
CA GLU A 63 -15.54 1.46 7.45
C GLU A 63 -15.75 2.91 7.89
N VAL A 64 -14.88 3.84 7.51
CA VAL A 64 -15.00 5.25 7.87
C VAL A 64 -15.68 6.04 6.76
N GLU A 65 -16.43 7.10 7.12
CA GLU A 65 -17.04 8.01 6.14
C GLU A 65 -16.01 8.93 5.47
N ALA A 66 -14.87 9.15 6.14
CA ALA A 66 -13.79 9.96 5.60
C ALA A 66 -13.26 9.41 4.27
N THR A 67 -12.84 10.30 3.39
CA THR A 67 -12.08 9.92 2.21
C THR A 67 -10.65 9.59 2.61
N THR A 68 -10.22 8.36 2.37
CA THR A 68 -8.84 7.93 2.64
C THR A 68 -8.02 7.98 1.35
N ILE A 69 -6.90 8.68 1.39
CA ILE A 69 -5.95 8.81 0.28
C ILE A 69 -4.70 8.03 0.66
N PHE A 70 -4.41 6.96 -0.07
CA PHE A 70 -3.16 6.22 0.09
C PHE A 70 -2.11 6.74 -0.89
N VAL A 71 -0.96 7.13 -0.36
CA VAL A 71 0.23 7.49 -1.15
C VAL A 71 1.14 6.29 -1.24
N THR A 72 1.64 6.02 -2.43
CA THR A 72 2.57 4.92 -2.68
C THR A 72 3.57 5.27 -3.78
N ASN A 73 4.60 4.45 -3.94
CA ASN A 73 5.55 4.58 -5.03
C ASN A 73 5.42 3.38 -5.97
N GLU A 74 5.55 3.65 -7.27
CA GLU A 74 5.69 2.60 -8.27
C GLU A 74 7.18 2.25 -8.42
N VAL A 75 7.59 1.13 -7.83
CA VAL A 75 9.01 0.70 -7.78
C VAL A 75 9.35 -0.35 -8.83
N GLY A 76 8.36 -0.86 -9.54
CA GLY A 76 8.51 -1.95 -10.50
C GLY A 76 9.13 -1.54 -11.85
N ALA A 77 9.13 -0.26 -12.18
CA ALA A 77 9.64 0.25 -13.45
C ALA A 77 11.18 0.41 -13.51
N GLY A 78 11.87 0.23 -12.37
CA GLY A 78 13.32 0.38 -12.28
C GLY A 78 14.08 -0.92 -12.59
N ILE A 79 15.41 -0.86 -12.37
CA ILE A 79 16.31 -2.01 -12.51
C ILE A 79 15.99 -3.04 -11.42
N VAL A 80 16.08 -4.32 -11.76
CA VAL A 80 15.88 -5.42 -10.81
C VAL A 80 16.97 -5.36 -9.72
N PRO A 81 16.61 -5.30 -8.43
CA PRO A 81 17.58 -5.22 -7.35
C PRO A 81 18.50 -6.46 -7.29
N GLU A 82 19.77 -6.25 -6.94
CA GLU A 82 20.74 -7.33 -6.80
C GLU A 82 20.44 -8.22 -5.59
N HIS A 83 19.95 -7.64 -4.49
CA HIS A 83 19.71 -8.35 -3.25
C HIS A 83 18.33 -8.98 -3.21
N ARG A 84 18.23 -10.18 -2.62
CA ARG A 84 16.98 -10.91 -2.45
C ARG A 84 15.92 -10.09 -1.71
N LEU A 85 16.29 -9.40 -0.65
CA LEU A 85 15.37 -8.58 0.13
C LEU A 85 14.79 -7.43 -0.69
N GLY A 86 15.60 -6.78 -1.52
CA GLY A 86 15.14 -5.74 -2.43
C GLY A 86 14.14 -6.26 -3.47
N ARG A 87 14.38 -7.45 -4.02
CA ARG A 87 13.44 -8.10 -4.95
C ARG A 87 12.12 -8.46 -4.26
N LEU A 88 12.20 -9.01 -3.04
CA LEU A 88 11.01 -9.33 -2.25
C LEU A 88 10.21 -8.07 -1.93
N TYR A 89 10.86 -7.00 -1.50
CA TYR A 89 10.22 -5.71 -1.26
C TYR A 89 9.52 -5.18 -2.51
N ARG A 90 10.18 -5.22 -3.66
CA ARG A 90 9.62 -4.80 -4.95
C ARG A 90 8.36 -5.58 -5.31
N ASP A 91 8.38 -6.89 -5.14
CA ASP A 91 7.23 -7.76 -5.38
C ASP A 91 6.07 -7.42 -4.43
N MET A 92 6.37 -7.23 -3.15
CA MET A 92 5.36 -6.90 -2.14
C MET A 92 4.75 -5.53 -2.35
N ALA A 93 5.54 -4.53 -2.71
CA ALA A 93 5.05 -3.20 -3.04
C ALA A 93 4.11 -3.25 -4.27
N GLY A 94 4.47 -4.02 -5.29
CA GLY A 94 3.62 -4.22 -6.46
C GLY A 94 2.29 -4.88 -6.12
N LEU A 95 2.31 -5.93 -5.30
CA LEU A 95 1.08 -6.62 -4.85
C LEU A 95 0.19 -5.70 -4.00
N ALA A 96 0.78 -4.97 -3.06
CA ALA A 96 0.05 -4.00 -2.25
C ALA A 96 -0.60 -2.91 -3.10
N ASN A 97 0.13 -2.34 -4.04
CA ASN A 97 -0.39 -1.34 -4.96
C ASN A 97 -1.57 -1.88 -5.79
N GLN A 98 -1.47 -3.10 -6.31
CA GLN A 98 -2.56 -3.72 -7.05
C GLN A 98 -3.79 -3.96 -6.17
N GLN A 99 -3.61 -4.43 -4.95
CA GLN A 99 -4.70 -4.71 -4.03
C GLN A 99 -5.45 -3.42 -3.66
N ILE A 100 -4.74 -2.35 -3.33
CA ILE A 100 -5.33 -1.03 -3.02
C ILE A 100 -6.01 -0.46 -4.26
N ALA A 101 -5.36 -0.50 -5.42
CA ALA A 101 -5.91 0.03 -6.67
C ALA A 101 -7.22 -0.64 -7.08
N ARG A 102 -7.38 -1.95 -6.85
CA ARG A 102 -8.63 -2.66 -7.12
C ARG A 102 -9.78 -2.16 -6.27
N SER A 103 -9.53 -1.82 -5.02
CA SER A 103 -10.55 -1.33 -4.08
C SER A 103 -10.80 0.18 -4.15
N ALA A 104 -9.85 0.95 -4.64
CA ALA A 104 -9.95 2.40 -4.73
C ALA A 104 -10.95 2.84 -5.81
N ALA A 105 -11.72 3.89 -5.54
CA ALA A 105 -12.60 4.50 -6.52
C ALA A 105 -11.81 5.21 -7.62
N GLU A 106 -10.68 5.82 -7.28
CA GLU A 106 -9.81 6.55 -8.19
C GLU A 106 -8.35 6.18 -7.94
N VAL A 107 -7.56 6.11 -9.00
CA VAL A 107 -6.11 5.86 -8.93
C VAL A 107 -5.39 6.86 -9.83
N TYR A 108 -4.48 7.62 -9.24
CA TYR A 108 -3.71 8.64 -9.92
C TYR A 108 -2.23 8.26 -10.00
N LEU A 109 -1.67 8.33 -11.20
CA LEU A 109 -0.23 8.34 -11.42
C LEU A 109 0.22 9.80 -11.53
N VAL A 110 1.19 10.18 -10.72
CA VAL A 110 1.74 11.56 -10.74
C VAL A 110 3.16 11.50 -11.29
N THR A 111 3.39 12.13 -12.42
CA THR A 111 4.71 12.23 -13.07
C THR A 111 5.00 13.71 -13.33
N CYS A 112 6.16 14.19 -12.89
CA CYS A 112 6.56 15.60 -13.02
C CYS A 112 5.50 16.57 -12.45
N GLY A 113 4.84 16.20 -11.37
CA GLY A 113 3.77 16.98 -10.76
C GLY A 113 2.42 16.95 -11.49
N ILE A 114 2.31 16.16 -12.58
CA ILE A 114 1.09 16.07 -13.40
C ILE A 114 0.33 14.80 -13.02
N PRO A 115 -0.88 14.92 -12.42
CA PRO A 115 -1.70 13.77 -12.07
C PRO A 115 -2.49 13.27 -13.29
N VAL A 116 -2.51 11.95 -13.47
CA VAL A 116 -3.33 11.28 -14.47
C VAL A 116 -4.17 10.21 -13.77
N ASN A 117 -5.49 10.26 -13.91
CA ASN A 117 -6.36 9.23 -13.39
C ASN A 117 -6.27 7.99 -14.28
N ILE A 118 -5.38 7.08 -13.94
CA ILE A 118 -5.11 5.87 -14.73
C ILE A 118 -6.26 4.87 -14.68
N LYS A 119 -7.06 4.88 -13.60
CA LYS A 119 -8.22 3.97 -13.50
C LYS A 119 -9.31 4.31 -14.53
N LYS A 120 -9.48 5.60 -14.87
CA LYS A 120 -10.40 6.03 -15.92
C LYS A 120 -9.92 5.70 -17.33
N LEU A 121 -8.60 5.50 -17.50
CA LEU A 121 -7.99 5.18 -18.79
C LEU A 121 -7.77 3.68 -18.98
N ALA A 122 -8.00 2.88 -17.92
CA ALA A 122 -7.77 1.45 -17.97
C ALA A 122 -8.72 0.75 -18.94
N GLU A 123 -8.18 -0.18 -19.70
CA GLU A 123 -8.97 -1.12 -20.49
C GLU A 123 -9.62 -2.16 -19.56
N ASP A 124 -10.77 -2.68 -19.98
CA ASP A 124 -11.40 -3.81 -19.29
C ASP A 124 -10.56 -5.08 -19.51
N ILE A 125 -10.17 -5.70 -18.40
CA ILE A 125 -9.35 -6.91 -18.42
C ILE A 125 -10.18 -8.12 -18.01
#